data_9bdb3773564715e7662324df22129df8
#
_entry.id   9bdb3773564715e7662324df22129df8
#
_cell.length_a   1.000
_cell.length_b   1.000
_cell.length_c   1.000
_cell.angle_alpha   90.00
_cell.angle_beta   90.00
_cell.angle_gamma   90.00
#
_symmetry.space_group_name_H-M   'P 1'
#
loop_
_entity.id
_entity.type
_entity.pdbx_description
1 polymer ?
#
loop_
_entity_poly.entity_id
_entity_poly.type
_entity_poly.pdbx_seq_one_letter_code
_entity_poly.pdbx_strand_id
1 'polypeptide(L)'
;MPNTTEAASSSWYLDPLVAAQKREVHLELMRGWSNPSPTARLLKTDLFEEANGNDHILFDIEPAPRRRFGIDLDISTVQCAARRFEQPGAGLFCCDAKHLAIATGSLDAIVSTSTLDHLASTDELRDALTELARVLRPGGKMVVTLDNPRNPLYWLLRLLSSWGCMPFRLGVTVSRSRLIRMLQQTGLEVLDSRMLIHNPRLVSTVLFLALRRLLGRRADRPIAFLLRAFAALDRLPTREFTGCFSAVRARKPVPAMGAR
;
A
#
# COMPACT_ATOMS: atom_id res chain seq x y z
N MET A 1 -19.24 19.90 -13.57
CA MET A 1 -17.90 19.61 -14.08
C MET A 1 -16.91 19.97 -12.98
N PRO A 2 -16.30 19.06 -12.24
CA PRO A 2 -15.23 19.40 -11.32
C PRO A 2 -13.94 19.61 -12.11
N ASN A 3 -13.24 20.66 -11.77
CA ASN A 3 -12.05 21.20 -12.41
C ASN A 3 -10.91 20.18 -12.52
N THR A 4 -10.44 19.94 -13.72
CA THR A 4 -9.22 19.16 -14.05
C THR A 4 -7.92 19.75 -13.47
N THR A 5 -7.99 20.83 -12.71
CA THR A 5 -6.83 21.50 -12.07
C THR A 5 -6.49 20.95 -10.67
N GLU A 6 -7.37 20.19 -10.03
CA GLU A 6 -7.11 19.67 -8.68
C GLU A 6 -6.25 18.40 -8.66
N ALA A 7 -6.25 17.59 -9.72
CA ALA A 7 -5.45 16.35 -9.77
C ALA A 7 -3.94 16.59 -9.86
N ALA A 8 -3.49 17.71 -10.42
CA ALA A 8 -2.06 18.06 -10.52
C ALA A 8 -1.49 18.65 -9.21
N SER A 9 -2.32 19.02 -8.25
CA SER A 9 -1.92 19.72 -7.02
C SER A 9 -1.64 18.77 -5.84
N SER A 10 -2.00 17.49 -5.92
CA SER A 10 -1.90 16.56 -4.78
C SER A 10 -0.49 16.05 -4.49
N SER A 11 0.47 16.20 -5.40
CA SER A 11 1.86 15.77 -5.20
C SER A 11 2.76 16.81 -4.50
N TRP A 12 2.28 18.01 -4.25
CA TRP A 12 3.06 19.09 -3.67
C TRP A 12 3.53 18.84 -2.22
N TYR A 13 2.82 18.00 -1.49
CA TYR A 13 3.12 17.68 -0.09
C TYR A 13 4.15 16.56 0.08
N LEU A 14 4.51 15.86 -0.98
CA LEU A 14 5.48 14.77 -0.92
C LEU A 14 6.77 15.15 -1.67
N ASP A 15 7.86 15.31 -0.92
CA ASP A 15 9.17 15.54 -1.54
C ASP A 15 9.53 14.39 -2.48
N PRO A 16 10.11 14.65 -3.67
CA PRO A 16 10.47 13.62 -4.65
C PRO A 16 11.36 12.50 -4.09
N LEU A 17 12.27 12.82 -3.16
CA LEU A 17 13.13 11.82 -2.51
C LEU A 17 12.33 10.93 -1.56
N VAL A 18 11.33 11.49 -0.87
CA VAL A 18 10.41 10.73 -0.01
C VAL A 18 9.55 9.78 -0.84
N ALA A 19 9.02 10.27 -1.98
CA ALA A 19 8.24 9.45 -2.90
C ALA A 19 9.09 8.30 -3.47
N ALA A 20 10.31 8.59 -3.90
CA ALA A 20 11.25 7.59 -4.41
C ALA A 20 11.60 6.53 -3.33
N GLN A 21 11.85 6.97 -2.10
CA GLN A 21 12.11 6.05 -0.99
C GLN A 21 10.89 5.17 -0.68
N LYS A 22 9.69 5.76 -0.61
CA LYS A 22 8.44 5.01 -0.38
C LYS A 22 8.27 3.94 -1.45
N ARG A 23 8.45 4.31 -2.72
CA ARG A 23 8.37 3.39 -3.85
C ARG A 23 9.40 2.26 -3.73
N GLU A 24 10.67 2.57 -3.44
CA GLU A 24 11.71 1.54 -3.31
C GLU A 24 11.42 0.57 -2.16
N VAL A 25 11.00 1.08 -0.99
CA VAL A 25 10.59 0.24 0.15
C VAL A 25 9.46 -0.72 -0.23
N HIS A 26 8.45 -0.26 -0.99
CA HIS A 26 7.37 -1.12 -1.45
C HIS A 26 7.84 -2.14 -2.48
N LEU A 27 8.67 -1.73 -3.45
CA LEU A 27 9.21 -2.66 -4.46
C LEU A 27 10.12 -3.73 -3.83
N GLU A 28 10.99 -3.35 -2.88
CA GLU A 28 11.79 -4.31 -2.11
C GLU A 28 10.92 -5.29 -1.33
N LEU A 29 9.86 -4.78 -0.69
CA LEU A 29 8.89 -5.62 0.00
C LEU A 29 8.25 -6.63 -0.97
N MET A 30 7.84 -6.17 -2.15
CA MET A 30 7.21 -7.04 -3.16
C MET A 30 8.21 -8.06 -3.72
N ARG A 31 9.44 -7.67 -4.04
CA ARG A 31 10.50 -8.60 -4.49
C ARG A 31 10.77 -9.68 -3.45
N GLY A 32 10.90 -9.30 -2.18
CA GLY A 32 11.17 -10.24 -1.08
C GLY A 32 9.98 -11.11 -0.67
N TRP A 33 8.77 -10.58 -0.76
CA TRP A 33 7.59 -11.21 -0.19
C TRP A 33 6.63 -11.82 -1.20
N SER A 34 6.33 -11.11 -2.26
CA SER A 34 5.44 -11.61 -3.32
C SER A 34 6.20 -12.48 -4.31
N ASN A 35 7.36 -11.99 -4.79
CA ASN A 35 8.17 -12.63 -5.83
C ASN A 35 7.30 -13.35 -6.86
N PRO A 36 6.46 -12.62 -7.61
CA PRO A 36 5.50 -13.24 -8.51
C PRO A 36 6.25 -13.98 -9.63
N SER A 37 5.80 -15.18 -9.95
CA SER A 37 6.29 -15.88 -11.16
C SER A 37 5.95 -15.02 -12.39
N PRO A 38 6.76 -15.08 -13.47
CA PRO A 38 6.42 -14.45 -14.75
C PRO A 38 5.05 -14.88 -15.31
N THR A 39 4.54 -16.03 -14.90
CA THR A 39 3.21 -16.53 -15.31
C THR A 39 2.09 -16.12 -14.35
N ALA A 40 2.41 -15.42 -13.28
CA ALA A 40 1.46 -15.07 -12.23
C ALA A 40 0.37 -14.10 -12.68
N ARG A 41 -0.78 -14.23 -12.02
CA ARG A 41 -1.91 -13.28 -12.05
C ARG A 41 -1.88 -12.49 -10.75
N LEU A 42 -1.48 -11.23 -10.85
CA LEU A 42 -1.34 -10.29 -9.73
C LEU A 42 -2.53 -9.34 -9.69
N LEU A 43 -3.09 -9.10 -8.52
CA LEU A 43 -4.06 -8.05 -8.24
C LEU A 43 -3.47 -6.99 -7.31
N LYS A 44 -3.63 -5.70 -7.65
CA LYS A 44 -3.44 -4.55 -6.75
C LYS A 44 -4.80 -3.90 -6.46
N THR A 45 -5.06 -3.55 -5.19
CA THR A 45 -6.38 -3.09 -4.72
C THR A 45 -6.62 -1.58 -4.78
N ASP A 46 -5.69 -0.82 -5.33
CA ASP A 46 -5.73 0.64 -5.39
C ASP A 46 -4.94 1.11 -6.61
N LEU A 47 -5.45 2.12 -7.31
CA LEU A 47 -4.83 2.67 -8.51
C LEU A 47 -4.49 4.16 -8.38
N PHE A 48 -4.64 4.75 -7.18
CA PHE A 48 -4.41 6.18 -7.00
C PHE A 48 -2.99 6.60 -7.39
N GLU A 49 -1.99 5.85 -6.95
CA GLU A 49 -0.59 6.14 -7.27
C GLU A 49 -0.29 5.90 -8.76
N GLU A 50 -0.86 4.88 -9.36
CA GLU A 50 -0.77 4.62 -10.80
C GLU A 50 -1.43 5.74 -11.61
N ALA A 51 -2.53 6.30 -11.13
CA ALA A 51 -3.24 7.39 -11.79
C ALA A 51 -2.53 8.74 -11.62
N ASN A 52 -2.13 9.07 -10.40
CA ASN A 52 -1.77 10.44 -10.01
C ASN A 52 -0.36 10.57 -9.43
N GLY A 53 0.22 9.50 -8.92
CA GLY A 53 1.48 9.49 -8.17
C GLY A 53 2.71 9.10 -8.97
N ASN A 54 3.74 8.72 -8.24
CA ASN A 54 5.03 8.25 -8.75
C ASN A 54 5.38 6.84 -8.24
N ASP A 55 4.48 6.18 -7.51
CA ASP A 55 4.66 4.86 -6.92
C ASP A 55 3.84 3.82 -7.71
N HIS A 56 4.32 3.48 -8.91
CA HIS A 56 3.61 2.62 -9.86
C HIS A 56 3.86 1.13 -9.60
N ILE A 57 3.60 0.66 -8.38
CA ILE A 57 3.93 -0.70 -7.94
C ILE A 57 3.39 -1.75 -8.91
N LEU A 58 2.14 -1.59 -9.41
CA LEU A 58 1.53 -2.55 -10.31
C LEU A 58 2.35 -2.77 -11.59
N PHE A 59 2.99 -1.72 -12.09
CA PHE A 59 3.75 -1.73 -13.35
C PHE A 59 5.26 -1.90 -13.15
N ASP A 60 5.77 -1.55 -11.98
CA ASP A 60 7.19 -1.55 -11.67
C ASP A 60 7.66 -2.83 -10.94
N ILE A 61 6.74 -3.73 -10.61
CA ILE A 61 7.08 -4.98 -9.92
C ILE A 61 7.87 -5.92 -10.85
N GLU A 62 9.02 -6.39 -10.36
CA GLU A 62 9.89 -7.31 -11.08
C GLU A 62 10.11 -8.61 -10.28
N PRO A 63 10.11 -9.79 -10.93
CA PRO A 63 9.81 -10.02 -12.35
C PRO A 63 8.37 -9.67 -12.71
N ALA A 64 8.18 -9.12 -13.92
CA ALA A 64 6.89 -8.65 -14.38
C ALA A 64 5.90 -9.83 -14.52
N PRO A 65 4.77 -9.83 -13.78
CA PRO A 65 3.77 -10.88 -13.90
C PRO A 65 3.06 -10.80 -15.26
N ARG A 66 2.70 -11.94 -15.83
CA ARG A 66 2.06 -12.05 -17.15
C ARG A 66 0.73 -11.30 -17.21
N ARG A 67 -0.06 -11.34 -16.14
CA ARG A 67 -1.33 -10.64 -16.05
C ARG A 67 -1.36 -9.80 -14.77
N ARG A 68 -1.57 -8.51 -14.94
CA ARG A 68 -1.70 -7.53 -13.88
C ARG A 68 -3.14 -7.04 -13.84
N PHE A 69 -3.74 -7.07 -12.68
CA PHE A 69 -5.06 -6.54 -12.43
C PHE A 69 -4.96 -5.43 -11.40
N GLY A 70 -5.63 -4.33 -11.66
CA GLY A 70 -5.76 -3.24 -10.71
C GLY A 70 -7.23 -2.91 -10.52
N ILE A 71 -7.63 -2.64 -9.29
CA ILE A 71 -8.97 -2.18 -8.96
C ILE A 71 -8.92 -0.86 -8.20
N ASP A 72 -9.93 -0.03 -8.43
CA ASP A 72 -10.20 1.15 -7.63
C ASP A 72 -11.71 1.35 -7.55
N LEU A 73 -12.18 1.98 -6.47
CA LEU A 73 -13.60 2.29 -6.31
C LEU A 73 -14.02 3.49 -7.17
N ASP A 74 -13.08 4.39 -7.49
CA ASP A 74 -13.31 5.55 -8.32
C ASP A 74 -13.00 5.31 -9.79
N ILE A 75 -14.03 5.38 -10.63
CA ILE A 75 -13.92 5.19 -12.08
C ILE A 75 -12.96 6.20 -12.74
N SER A 76 -12.85 7.42 -12.21
CA SER A 76 -11.96 8.44 -12.76
C SER A 76 -10.49 8.07 -12.53
N THR A 77 -10.17 7.51 -11.38
CA THR A 77 -8.84 6.97 -11.04
C THR A 77 -8.49 5.80 -11.97
N VAL A 78 -9.42 4.86 -12.18
CA VAL A 78 -9.22 3.73 -13.12
C VAL A 78 -8.93 4.24 -14.54
N GLN A 79 -9.73 5.18 -15.04
CA GLN A 79 -9.55 5.75 -16.37
C GLN A 79 -8.23 6.51 -16.51
N CYS A 80 -7.83 7.24 -15.49
CA CYS A 80 -6.55 7.97 -15.47
C CYS A 80 -5.37 7.01 -15.53
N ALA A 81 -5.37 5.98 -14.68
CA ALA A 81 -4.35 4.93 -14.68
C ALA A 81 -4.29 4.20 -16.03
N ALA A 82 -5.45 3.87 -16.63
CA ALA A 82 -5.51 3.19 -17.92
C ALA A 82 -4.90 4.03 -19.05
N ARG A 83 -5.16 5.34 -19.08
CA ARG A 83 -4.55 6.25 -20.07
C ARG A 83 -3.04 6.41 -19.89
N ARG A 84 -2.57 6.32 -18.66
CA ARG A 84 -1.16 6.51 -18.32
C ARG A 84 -0.32 5.26 -18.61
N PHE A 85 -0.92 4.08 -18.48
CA PHE A 85 -0.25 2.80 -18.62
C PHE A 85 -0.97 1.88 -19.61
N GLU A 86 -0.79 2.14 -20.89
CA GLU A 86 -1.22 1.25 -21.98
C GLU A 86 -0.25 0.07 -22.09
N GLN A 87 -0.39 -0.93 -21.22
CA GLN A 87 0.48 -2.12 -21.25
C GLN A 87 -0.31 -3.39 -21.57
N PRO A 88 0.19 -4.23 -22.49
CA PRO A 88 -0.41 -5.54 -22.77
C PRO A 88 -0.47 -6.40 -21.50
N GLY A 89 -1.61 -7.04 -21.27
CA GLY A 89 -1.81 -7.94 -20.13
C GLY A 89 -2.21 -7.24 -18.81
N ALA A 90 -2.42 -5.92 -18.81
CA ALA A 90 -3.01 -5.19 -17.69
C ALA A 90 -4.54 -5.10 -17.86
N GLY A 91 -5.27 -5.42 -16.80
CA GLY A 91 -6.72 -5.21 -16.68
C GLY A 91 -7.01 -4.29 -15.50
N LEU A 92 -7.58 -3.11 -15.76
CA LEU A 92 -7.93 -2.15 -14.72
C LEU A 92 -9.45 -2.05 -14.62
N PHE A 93 -10.00 -2.14 -13.41
CA PHE A 93 -11.45 -2.26 -13.20
C PHE A 93 -11.92 -1.33 -12.07
N CYS A 94 -13.08 -0.72 -12.25
CA CYS A 94 -13.79 -0.08 -11.15
C CYS A 94 -14.52 -1.17 -10.36
N CYS A 95 -14.05 -1.42 -9.12
CA CYS A 95 -14.54 -2.51 -8.30
C CYS A 95 -14.29 -2.26 -6.82
N ASP A 96 -15.26 -2.66 -5.98
CA ASP A 96 -15.11 -2.64 -4.52
C ASP A 96 -14.31 -3.88 -4.07
N ALA A 97 -13.27 -3.67 -3.26
CA ALA A 97 -12.46 -4.74 -2.69
C ALA A 97 -13.27 -5.72 -1.80
N LYS A 98 -14.45 -5.31 -1.32
CA LYS A 98 -15.39 -6.14 -0.55
C LYS A 98 -16.21 -7.09 -1.45
N HIS A 99 -16.30 -6.83 -2.75
CA HIS A 99 -17.14 -7.55 -3.70
C HIS A 99 -16.46 -7.68 -5.06
N LEU A 100 -15.52 -8.60 -5.17
CA LEU A 100 -14.71 -8.76 -6.38
C LEU A 100 -15.42 -9.61 -7.43
N ALA A 101 -15.60 -9.08 -8.63
CA ALA A 101 -16.04 -9.82 -9.80
C ALA A 101 -14.94 -10.76 -10.36
N ILE A 102 -14.23 -11.44 -9.45
CA ILE A 102 -13.10 -12.32 -9.75
C ILE A 102 -13.43 -13.73 -9.21
N ALA A 103 -13.14 -14.75 -10.01
CA ALA A 103 -13.42 -16.14 -9.64
C ALA A 103 -12.61 -16.57 -8.40
N THR A 104 -13.22 -17.42 -7.58
CA THR A 104 -12.56 -18.01 -6.40
C THR A 104 -11.29 -18.76 -6.80
N GLY A 105 -10.21 -18.56 -6.07
CA GLY A 105 -8.96 -19.27 -6.26
C GLY A 105 -8.25 -19.00 -7.59
N SER A 106 -8.47 -17.83 -8.20
CA SER A 106 -7.97 -17.52 -9.53
C SER A 106 -6.70 -16.67 -9.56
N LEU A 107 -6.31 -16.05 -8.45
CA LEU A 107 -5.14 -15.15 -8.36
C LEU A 107 -3.95 -15.83 -7.68
N ASP A 108 -2.77 -15.54 -8.18
CA ASP A 108 -1.49 -16.04 -7.64
C ASP A 108 -0.93 -15.13 -6.55
N ALA A 109 -1.14 -13.82 -6.71
CA ALA A 109 -0.66 -12.83 -5.77
C ALA A 109 -1.62 -11.65 -5.64
N ILE A 110 -1.70 -11.07 -4.45
CA ILE A 110 -2.47 -9.86 -4.14
C ILE A 110 -1.57 -8.88 -3.40
N VAL A 111 -1.65 -7.62 -3.80
CA VAL A 111 -0.95 -6.49 -3.17
C VAL A 111 -1.96 -5.43 -2.79
N SER A 112 -2.02 -5.12 -1.50
CA SER A 112 -2.89 -4.07 -0.95
C SER A 112 -2.03 -3.13 -0.10
N THR A 113 -1.66 -1.99 -0.67
CA THR A 113 -0.77 -1.01 -0.02
C THR A 113 -1.55 0.22 0.40
N SER A 114 -1.80 0.35 1.72
CA SER A 114 -2.52 1.52 2.31
C SER A 114 -3.84 1.82 1.61
N THR A 115 -4.60 0.78 1.28
CA THR A 115 -5.91 0.88 0.62
C THR A 115 -7.02 0.61 1.62
N LEU A 116 -6.87 -0.49 2.36
CA LEU A 116 -7.92 -0.98 3.25
C LEU A 116 -8.08 -0.13 4.52
N ASP A 117 -7.13 0.76 4.82
CA ASP A 117 -7.20 1.74 5.89
C ASP A 117 -8.08 2.97 5.54
N HIS A 118 -8.62 3.03 4.31
CA HIS A 118 -9.65 3.99 3.92
C HIS A 118 -11.09 3.50 4.14
N LEU A 119 -11.28 2.22 4.51
CA LEU A 119 -12.59 1.67 4.83
C LEU A 119 -13.20 2.31 6.08
N ALA A 120 -14.53 2.34 6.17
CA ALA A 120 -15.23 3.07 7.22
C ALA A 120 -15.26 2.32 8.55
N SER A 121 -15.19 0.97 8.53
CA SER A 121 -15.31 0.15 9.73
C SER A 121 -14.38 -1.07 9.72
N THR A 122 -14.18 -1.64 10.91
CA THR A 122 -13.44 -2.92 11.07
C THR A 122 -14.17 -4.09 10.39
N ASP A 123 -15.49 -4.03 10.28
CA ASP A 123 -16.28 -5.07 9.63
C ASP A 123 -16.08 -5.02 8.13
N GLU A 124 -16.09 -3.83 7.53
CA GLU A 124 -15.71 -3.67 6.11
C GLU A 124 -14.29 -4.15 5.82
N LEU A 125 -13.35 -3.88 6.74
CA LEU A 125 -11.98 -4.40 6.61
C LEU A 125 -11.96 -5.93 6.64
N ARG A 126 -12.78 -6.55 7.49
CA ARG A 126 -12.90 -8.02 7.55
C ARG A 126 -13.50 -8.58 6.26
N ASP A 127 -14.54 -7.95 5.75
CA ASP A 127 -15.21 -8.36 4.50
C ASP A 127 -14.24 -8.29 3.33
N ALA A 128 -13.49 -7.19 3.19
CA ALA A 128 -12.47 -7.05 2.16
C ALA A 128 -11.37 -8.11 2.27
N LEU A 129 -10.85 -8.37 3.48
CA LEU A 129 -9.83 -9.41 3.69
C LEU A 129 -10.37 -10.80 3.37
N THR A 130 -11.64 -11.08 3.67
CA THR A 130 -12.31 -12.35 3.36
C THR A 130 -12.44 -12.52 1.84
N GLU A 131 -12.85 -11.48 1.15
CA GLU A 131 -13.01 -11.49 -0.29
C GLU A 131 -11.67 -11.64 -1.04
N LEU A 132 -10.64 -10.95 -0.57
CA LEU A 132 -9.28 -11.11 -1.08
C LEU A 132 -8.75 -12.53 -0.84
N ALA A 133 -9.01 -13.12 0.33
CA ALA A 133 -8.65 -14.51 0.60
C ALA A 133 -9.43 -15.50 -0.27
N ARG A 134 -10.70 -15.21 -0.62
CA ARG A 134 -11.52 -16.02 -1.52
C ARG A 134 -10.88 -16.13 -2.91
N VAL A 135 -10.53 -15.01 -3.51
CA VAL A 135 -10.00 -14.96 -4.89
C VAL A 135 -8.56 -15.48 -5.00
N LEU A 136 -7.82 -15.53 -3.91
CA LEU A 136 -6.47 -16.07 -3.84
C LEU A 136 -6.51 -17.60 -3.98
N ARG A 137 -5.68 -18.18 -4.87
CA ARG A 137 -5.57 -19.64 -5.03
C ARG A 137 -4.83 -20.29 -3.88
N PRO A 138 -5.00 -21.58 -3.64
CA PRO A 138 -4.10 -22.34 -2.75
C PRO A 138 -2.63 -22.14 -3.13
N GLY A 139 -1.77 -21.86 -2.15
CA GLY A 139 -0.38 -21.50 -2.35
C GLY A 139 -0.13 -20.05 -2.78
N GLY A 140 -1.18 -19.31 -3.13
CA GLY A 140 -1.11 -17.88 -3.47
C GLY A 140 -0.69 -17.01 -2.28
N LYS A 141 -0.07 -15.87 -2.57
CA LYS A 141 0.48 -14.94 -1.56
C LYS A 141 -0.26 -13.62 -1.56
N MET A 142 -0.45 -13.05 -0.38
CA MET A 142 -1.02 -11.72 -0.19
C MET A 142 -0.08 -10.87 0.66
N VAL A 143 0.12 -9.62 0.24
CA VAL A 143 0.81 -8.59 1.01
C VAL A 143 -0.17 -7.47 1.30
N VAL A 144 -0.35 -7.15 2.57
CA VAL A 144 -1.23 -6.06 3.03
C VAL A 144 -0.42 -5.08 3.85
N THR A 145 -0.55 -3.80 3.56
CA THR A 145 -0.04 -2.73 4.42
C THR A 145 -1.17 -1.84 4.90
N LEU A 146 -1.14 -1.47 6.16
CA LEU A 146 -2.05 -0.50 6.79
C LEU A 146 -1.27 0.54 7.57
N ASP A 147 -1.83 1.71 7.76
CA ASP A 147 -1.32 2.71 8.69
C ASP A 147 -1.15 2.11 10.09
N ASN A 148 -0.11 2.51 10.81
CA ASN A 148 0.18 2.01 12.14
C ASN A 148 -0.47 2.88 13.23
N PRO A 149 -1.54 2.42 13.91
CA PRO A 149 -2.21 3.20 14.95
C PRO A 149 -1.37 3.31 16.24
N ARG A 150 -0.28 2.53 16.37
CA ARG A 150 0.64 2.63 17.52
C ARG A 150 1.67 3.74 17.36
N ASN A 151 1.82 4.30 16.15
CA ASN A 151 2.67 5.47 15.95
C ASN A 151 2.01 6.69 16.60
N PRO A 152 2.66 7.37 17.56
CA PRO A 152 2.07 8.52 18.25
C PRO A 152 1.62 9.64 17.31
N LEU A 153 2.33 9.83 16.19
CA LEU A 153 1.98 10.84 15.19
C LEU A 153 0.76 10.47 14.35
N TYR A 154 0.36 9.19 14.33
CA TYR A 154 -0.86 8.77 13.66
C TYR A 154 -2.11 9.38 14.30
N TRP A 155 -2.13 9.51 15.62
CA TRP A 155 -3.24 10.17 16.32
C TRP A 155 -3.38 11.63 15.89
N LEU A 156 -2.25 12.36 15.78
CA LEU A 156 -2.24 13.74 15.30
C LEU A 156 -2.71 13.84 13.84
N LEU A 157 -2.25 12.93 12.97
CA LEU A 157 -2.70 12.83 11.58
C LEU A 157 -4.21 12.62 11.50
N ARG A 158 -4.75 11.73 12.33
CA ARG A 158 -6.18 11.43 12.39
C ARG A 158 -6.99 12.66 12.83
N LEU A 159 -6.52 13.40 13.82
CA LEU A 159 -7.14 14.63 14.28
C LEU A 159 -7.16 15.69 13.16
N LEU A 160 -6.03 15.93 12.50
CA LEU A 160 -5.94 16.88 11.39
C LEU A 160 -6.81 16.47 10.19
N SER A 161 -6.87 15.18 9.90
CA SER A 161 -7.75 14.64 8.85
C SER A 161 -9.23 14.84 9.18
N SER A 162 -9.63 14.67 10.46
CA SER A 162 -11.01 14.88 10.89
C SER A 162 -11.44 16.36 10.81
N TRP A 163 -10.50 17.29 10.91
CA TRP A 163 -10.72 18.74 10.75
C TRP A 163 -10.67 19.21 9.30
N GLY A 164 -10.48 18.28 8.32
CA GLY A 164 -10.38 18.65 6.91
C GLY A 164 -9.07 19.36 6.53
N CYS A 165 -8.06 19.33 7.42
CA CYS A 165 -6.76 19.95 7.17
C CYS A 165 -5.85 19.10 6.26
N MET A 166 -6.30 17.89 5.87
CA MET A 166 -5.53 16.96 5.04
C MET A 166 -6.27 16.69 3.73
N PRO A 167 -5.55 16.47 2.62
CA PRO A 167 -6.17 16.18 1.31
C PRO A 167 -6.75 14.76 1.23
N PHE A 168 -6.68 13.97 2.28
CA PHE A 168 -7.19 12.61 2.35
C PHE A 168 -7.91 12.36 3.67
N ARG A 169 -8.86 11.42 3.66
CA ARG A 169 -9.54 10.94 4.86
C ARG A 169 -8.88 9.66 5.33
N LEU A 170 -8.55 9.60 6.62
CA LEU A 170 -8.13 8.36 7.27
C LEU A 170 -9.37 7.59 7.70
N GLY A 171 -9.48 6.36 7.24
CA GLY A 171 -10.53 5.43 7.63
C GLY A 171 -10.13 4.63 8.87
N VAL A 172 -10.50 3.35 8.88
CA VAL A 172 -10.19 2.43 9.96
C VAL A 172 -8.82 1.82 9.76
N THR A 173 -7.99 1.84 10.80
CA THR A 173 -6.79 1.02 10.84
C THR A 173 -6.76 0.16 12.10
N VAL A 174 -5.96 -0.90 12.06
CA VAL A 174 -5.81 -1.83 13.17
C VAL A 174 -4.32 -2.08 13.46
N SER A 175 -4.01 -2.44 14.70
CA SER A 175 -2.63 -2.80 15.05
C SER A 175 -2.17 -4.03 14.25
N ARG A 176 -0.86 -4.14 14.03
CA ARG A 176 -0.23 -5.27 13.35
C ARG A 176 -0.73 -6.63 13.88
N SER A 177 -0.78 -6.79 15.20
CA SER A 177 -1.25 -8.03 15.83
C SER A 177 -2.74 -8.31 15.54
N ARG A 178 -3.57 -7.27 15.41
CA ARG A 178 -4.99 -7.44 15.06
C ARG A 178 -5.13 -7.80 13.58
N LEU A 179 -4.36 -7.16 12.68
CA LEU A 179 -4.34 -7.51 11.26
C LEU A 179 -3.91 -8.97 11.05
N ILE A 180 -2.86 -9.43 11.75
CA ILE A 180 -2.43 -10.84 11.72
C ILE A 180 -3.59 -11.76 12.10
N ARG A 181 -4.27 -11.51 13.21
CA ARG A 181 -5.43 -12.33 13.63
C ARG A 181 -6.57 -12.32 12.61
N MET A 182 -6.87 -11.15 12.02
CA MET A 182 -7.90 -11.04 10.99
C MET A 182 -7.56 -11.87 9.75
N LEU A 183 -6.31 -11.82 9.28
CA LEU A 183 -5.85 -12.65 8.17
C LEU A 183 -5.92 -14.15 8.49
N GLN A 184 -5.55 -14.55 9.71
CA GLN A 184 -5.68 -15.94 10.14
C GLN A 184 -7.15 -16.41 10.22
N GLN A 185 -8.06 -15.52 10.63
CA GLN A 185 -9.50 -15.80 10.64
C GLN A 185 -10.09 -16.02 9.24
N THR A 186 -9.47 -15.45 8.18
CA THR A 186 -9.85 -15.75 6.78
C THR A 186 -9.25 -17.05 6.24
N GLY A 187 -8.58 -17.83 7.07
CA GLY A 187 -7.93 -19.09 6.69
C GLY A 187 -6.55 -18.92 6.05
N LEU A 188 -5.95 -17.74 6.13
CA LEU A 188 -4.59 -17.50 5.63
C LEU A 188 -3.53 -17.80 6.69
N GLU A 189 -2.40 -18.34 6.25
CA GLU A 189 -1.20 -18.50 7.05
C GLU A 189 -0.35 -17.23 6.97
N VAL A 190 -0.08 -16.58 8.10
CA VAL A 190 0.82 -15.42 8.14
C VAL A 190 2.27 -15.91 8.17
N LEU A 191 3.04 -15.48 7.19
CA LEU A 191 4.43 -15.91 7.00
C LEU A 191 5.43 -14.93 7.60
N ASP A 192 5.15 -13.62 7.52
CA ASP A 192 6.06 -12.57 7.97
C ASP A 192 5.29 -11.28 8.25
N SER A 193 5.85 -10.41 9.08
CA SER A 193 5.32 -9.07 9.29
C SER A 193 6.42 -8.12 9.73
N ARG A 194 6.38 -6.88 9.23
CA ARG A 194 7.35 -5.83 9.59
C ARG A 194 6.72 -4.46 9.62
N MET A 195 7.43 -3.53 10.23
CA MET A 195 7.09 -2.10 10.16
C MET A 195 7.80 -1.49 8.95
N LEU A 196 7.18 -0.48 8.33
CA LEU A 196 7.74 0.20 7.17
C LEU A 196 7.74 1.71 7.42
N ILE A 197 8.73 2.38 6.80
CA ILE A 197 8.82 3.84 6.71
C ILE A 197 8.76 4.49 8.10
N HIS A 198 9.92 4.84 8.63
CA HIS A 198 10.05 5.35 10.00
C HIS A 198 10.16 6.88 10.09
N ASN A 199 10.06 7.58 8.97
CA ASN A 199 10.08 9.04 8.97
C ASN A 199 8.76 9.59 9.55
N PRO A 200 8.82 10.53 10.50
CA PRO A 200 7.63 11.15 11.09
C PRO A 200 6.93 12.04 10.06
N ARG A 201 5.90 11.50 9.39
CA ARG A 201 5.28 12.05 8.16
C ARG A 201 5.05 13.56 8.23
N LEU A 202 4.36 14.08 9.26
CA LEU A 202 4.06 15.51 9.38
C LEU A 202 5.33 16.34 9.55
N VAL A 203 6.18 15.94 10.50
CA VAL A 203 7.41 16.67 10.84
C VAL A 203 8.37 16.65 9.67
N SER A 204 8.56 15.48 9.03
CA SER A 204 9.46 15.36 7.89
C SER A 204 8.95 16.13 6.69
N THR A 205 7.64 16.15 6.42
CA THR A 205 7.07 16.95 5.32
C THR A 205 7.36 18.43 5.50
N VAL A 206 7.05 18.99 6.68
CA VAL A 206 7.33 20.41 6.98
C VAL A 206 8.82 20.71 6.88
N LEU A 207 9.66 19.85 7.48
CA LEU A 207 11.11 20.00 7.46
C LEU A 207 11.66 19.97 6.03
N PHE A 208 11.23 19.02 5.22
CA PHE A 208 11.74 18.85 3.84
C PHE A 208 11.26 20.00 2.93
N LEU A 209 10.03 20.47 3.09
CA LEU A 209 9.56 21.67 2.40
C LEU A 209 10.37 22.92 2.80
N ALA A 210 10.66 23.09 4.08
CA ALA A 210 11.51 24.18 4.54
C ALA A 210 12.93 24.07 3.97
N LEU A 211 13.55 22.90 4.01
CA LEU A 211 14.87 22.66 3.40
C LEU A 211 14.86 22.94 1.89
N ARG A 212 13.83 22.52 1.18
CA ARG A 212 13.67 22.82 -0.26
C ARG A 212 13.56 24.33 -0.51
N ARG A 213 12.77 25.01 0.30
CA ARG A 213 12.60 26.47 0.16
C ARG A 213 13.87 27.25 0.42
N LEU A 214 14.67 26.81 1.39
CA LEU A 214 15.91 27.50 1.80
C LEU A 214 17.11 27.15 0.92
N LEU A 215 17.26 25.88 0.52
CA LEU A 215 18.46 25.36 -0.14
C LEU A 215 18.24 24.96 -1.60
N GLY A 216 17.00 24.98 -2.10
CA GLY A 216 16.68 24.53 -3.45
C GLY A 216 17.15 23.08 -3.69
N ARG A 217 17.85 22.85 -4.81
CA ARG A 217 18.40 21.51 -5.14
C ARG A 217 19.50 21.03 -4.18
N ARG A 218 20.15 21.94 -3.43
CA ARG A 218 21.15 21.55 -2.41
C ARG A 218 20.52 20.83 -1.22
N ALA A 219 19.19 20.87 -1.07
CA ALA A 219 18.44 20.11 -0.06
C ALA A 219 18.51 18.59 -0.24
N ASP A 220 18.86 18.06 -1.43
CA ASP A 220 18.88 16.62 -1.71
C ASP A 220 19.78 15.85 -0.73
N ARG A 221 20.96 16.35 -0.45
CA ARG A 221 21.92 15.69 0.46
C ARG A 221 21.42 15.60 1.91
N PRO A 222 20.99 16.71 2.56
CA PRO A 222 20.46 16.62 3.92
C PRO A 222 19.16 15.83 4.00
N ILE A 223 18.26 15.92 3.02
CA ILE A 223 17.04 15.11 2.98
C ILE A 223 17.38 13.62 2.88
N ALA A 224 18.27 13.23 1.96
CA ALA A 224 18.69 11.84 1.82
C ALA A 224 19.42 11.31 3.08
N PHE A 225 20.18 12.15 3.78
CA PHE A 225 20.79 11.78 5.05
C PHE A 225 19.73 11.51 6.13
N LEU A 226 18.75 12.41 6.28
CA LEU A 226 17.66 12.27 7.25
C LEU A 226 16.80 11.01 6.94
N LEU A 227 16.49 10.75 5.69
CA LEU A 227 15.74 9.56 5.28
C LEU A 227 16.50 8.27 5.66
N ARG A 228 17.82 8.23 5.46
CA ARG A 228 18.67 7.09 5.91
C ARG A 228 18.71 6.96 7.43
N ALA A 229 18.80 8.08 8.15
CA ALA A 229 18.76 8.08 9.61
C ALA A 229 17.41 7.55 10.13
N PHE A 230 16.29 7.96 9.53
CA PHE A 230 14.99 7.42 9.87
C PHE A 230 14.87 5.93 9.52
N ALA A 231 15.39 5.49 8.38
CA ALA A 231 15.38 4.07 8.01
C ALA A 231 16.15 3.20 9.02
N ALA A 232 17.19 3.74 9.66
CA ALA A 232 17.93 3.02 10.70
C ALA A 232 17.09 2.72 11.96
N LEU A 233 15.97 3.43 12.18
CA LEU A 233 15.05 3.18 13.30
C LEU A 233 14.38 1.79 13.20
N ASP A 234 14.31 1.19 12.01
CA ASP A 234 13.81 -0.18 11.84
C ASP A 234 14.61 -1.23 12.64
N ARG A 235 15.88 -0.94 12.92
CA ARG A 235 16.78 -1.81 13.70
C ARG A 235 16.58 -1.69 15.21
N LEU A 236 15.82 -0.69 15.66
CA LEU A 236 15.61 -0.42 17.08
C LEU A 236 14.38 -1.15 17.62
N PRO A 237 14.36 -1.49 18.93
CA PRO A 237 13.17 -2.05 19.58
C PRO A 237 11.95 -1.14 19.48
N THR A 238 12.15 0.16 19.29
CA THR A 238 11.10 1.17 19.15
C THR A 238 10.39 1.16 17.78
N ARG A 239 10.81 0.31 16.85
CA ARG A 239 10.24 0.24 15.49
C ARG A 239 8.71 0.12 15.45
N GLU A 240 8.10 -0.54 16.43
CA GLU A 240 6.65 -0.67 16.57
C GLU A 240 5.94 0.69 16.73
N PHE A 241 6.63 1.69 17.27
CA PHE A 241 6.10 3.03 17.52
C PHE A 241 6.56 4.04 16.47
N THR A 242 7.71 3.80 15.85
CA THR A 242 8.26 4.74 14.85
C THR A 242 7.80 4.43 13.43
N GLY A 243 7.47 3.16 13.11
CA GLY A 243 6.98 2.77 11.79
C GLY A 243 5.65 3.41 11.46
N CYS A 244 5.52 3.93 10.25
CA CYS A 244 4.28 4.55 9.76
C CYS A 244 3.27 3.52 9.29
N PHE A 245 3.75 2.41 8.74
CA PHE A 245 2.90 1.33 8.22
C PHE A 245 3.27 0.00 8.86
N SER A 246 2.27 -0.83 9.07
CA SER A 246 2.43 -2.25 9.35
C SER A 246 2.21 -3.05 8.06
N ALA A 247 3.18 -3.89 7.69
CA ALA A 247 3.09 -4.79 6.57
C ALA A 247 2.97 -6.24 7.06
N VAL A 248 2.10 -7.01 6.42
CA VAL A 248 1.91 -8.44 6.71
C VAL A 248 1.91 -9.22 5.40
N ARG A 249 2.69 -10.30 5.37
CA ARG A 249 2.68 -11.30 4.31
C ARG A 249 1.91 -12.52 4.77
N ALA A 250 0.92 -12.92 3.97
CA ALA A 250 0.15 -14.13 4.20
C ALA A 250 0.14 -15.03 2.96
N ARG A 251 -0.19 -16.30 3.16
CA ARG A 251 -0.33 -17.32 2.11
C ARG A 251 -1.61 -18.10 2.32
N LYS A 252 -2.30 -18.46 1.26
CA LYS A 252 -3.40 -19.41 1.34
C LYS A 252 -2.84 -20.82 1.45
N PRO A 253 -3.14 -21.58 2.50
CA PRO A 253 -2.68 -22.95 2.63
C PRO A 253 -3.03 -23.80 1.40
N VAL A 254 -2.13 -24.69 1.03
CA VAL A 254 -2.44 -25.74 0.07
C VAL A 254 -3.14 -26.85 0.84
N PRO A 255 -4.35 -27.28 0.45
CA PRO A 255 -4.98 -28.43 1.09
C PRO A 255 -4.01 -29.62 1.09
N ALA A 256 -3.84 -30.27 2.26
CA ALA A 256 -3.08 -31.50 2.31
C ALA A 256 -3.71 -32.46 1.30
N MET A 257 -2.90 -32.96 0.34
CA MET A 257 -3.36 -34.04 -0.53
C MET A 257 -3.78 -35.19 0.39
N GLY A 258 -5.08 -35.43 0.44
CA GLY A 258 -5.65 -36.43 1.32
C GLY A 258 -4.93 -37.75 1.11
N ALA A 259 -4.41 -38.29 2.20
CA ALA A 259 -4.14 -39.70 2.29
C ALA A 259 -5.47 -40.41 2.00
N ARG A 260 -5.62 -40.91 0.77
CA ARG A 260 -6.67 -41.88 0.40
C ARG A 260 -6.25 -43.24 0.89
#